data_96814ef58697e8f270bb1e88022bc995
#
_entry.id   96814ef58697e8f270bb1e88022bc995
#
_cell.length_a   1.000
_cell.length_b   1.000
_cell.length_c   1.000
_cell.angle_alpha   90.00
_cell.angle_beta   90.00
_cell.angle_gamma   90.00
#
_symmetry.space_group_name_H-M   'P 1'
#
loop_
_entity.id
_entity.type
_entity.pdbx_description
1 polymer ?
#
loop_
_entity_poly.entity_id
_entity_poly.type
_entity_poly.pdbx_seq_one_letter_code
_entity_poly.pdbx_strand_id
1 'polypeptide(L)'
;MNIVFVHLNTALPKYLILNIKAHIAKFPDHKITLIHNKEVKVPKIEKLETYLYSPDEEWNLLEQLYTHSKDFRGNFWLTSTARFFALQSYAGIFDKELLHLESDVVLARDFPFEKFSSIREGIAYPLISQERGVASVLYLRNKSYADILTSIVIPEARRDSKTTEMLMLRKLYNSNPQQIRVLPIGPRDQSAYAGISSELWQQLQLSFDTFEGCFDGVDIGQFFFGTDPRNRRGRVLLRQDIVKGYANIADWALSFSQVRNFPRVSRRSGTGEVNVFALHLPSKKKLLFNARRQRKFIIKACKDSTKGPRTAFYLETFTQSLFKAIPRRFAKIMKSIKNL
;
A
#
# COMPACT_ATOMS: atom_id res chain seq x y z
N MET A 1 19.66 2.86 5.03
CA MET A 1 18.23 3.29 5.02
C MET A 1 17.44 2.51 6.08
N ASN A 2 16.51 3.16 6.76
CA ASN A 2 15.65 2.51 7.74
C ASN A 2 14.28 2.18 7.12
N ILE A 3 13.82 0.93 7.26
CA ILE A 3 12.48 0.51 6.83
C ILE A 3 11.52 0.72 7.99
N VAL A 4 10.47 1.51 7.79
CA VAL A 4 9.57 1.96 8.86
C VAL A 4 8.14 1.52 8.58
N PHE A 5 7.55 0.78 9.52
CA PHE A 5 6.13 0.52 9.57
C PHE A 5 5.48 1.41 10.63
N VAL A 6 4.28 1.90 10.36
CA VAL A 6 3.49 2.66 11.34
C VAL A 6 2.19 1.92 11.62
N HIS A 7 1.87 1.72 12.90
CA HIS A 7 0.61 1.12 13.32
C HIS A 7 0.10 1.77 14.59
N LEU A 8 -1.06 2.40 14.52
CA LEU A 8 -1.63 3.24 15.57
C LEU A 8 -3.01 2.74 16.02
N ASN A 9 -3.31 2.88 17.31
CA ASN A 9 -4.64 2.75 17.93
C ASN A 9 -5.31 1.37 17.96
N THR A 10 -4.76 0.34 17.33
CA THR A 10 -5.41 -0.98 17.30
C THR A 10 -4.42 -2.10 17.58
N ALA A 11 -4.93 -3.28 17.91
CA ALA A 11 -4.07 -4.45 18.08
C ALA A 11 -3.33 -4.78 16.77
N LEU A 12 -2.06 -5.16 16.89
CA LEU A 12 -1.23 -5.55 15.74
C LEU A 12 -1.85 -6.74 15.00
N PRO A 13 -2.19 -6.57 13.72
CA PRO A 13 -2.75 -7.66 12.95
C PRO A 13 -1.69 -8.71 12.63
N LYS A 14 -2.08 -9.99 12.65
CA LYS A 14 -1.15 -11.12 12.41
C LYS A 14 -0.41 -11.02 11.09
N TYR A 15 -1.02 -10.45 10.04
CA TYR A 15 -0.34 -10.29 8.74
C TYR A 15 0.82 -9.29 8.84
N LEU A 16 0.69 -8.20 9.61
CA LEU A 16 1.77 -7.22 9.80
C LEU A 16 2.95 -7.85 10.55
N ILE A 17 2.69 -8.62 11.62
CA ILE A 17 3.75 -9.36 12.34
C ILE A 17 4.50 -10.29 11.38
N LEU A 18 3.78 -11.02 10.51
CA LEU A 18 4.39 -11.88 9.51
C LEU A 18 5.19 -11.08 8.47
N ASN A 19 4.66 -9.94 8.05
CA ASN A 19 5.32 -9.06 7.10
C ASN A 19 6.63 -8.49 7.66
N ILE A 20 6.61 -7.97 8.89
CA ILE A 20 7.81 -7.49 9.59
C ILE A 20 8.87 -8.60 9.67
N LYS A 21 8.49 -9.79 10.15
CA LYS A 21 9.41 -10.94 10.23
C LYS A 21 10.01 -11.32 8.86
N ALA A 22 9.19 -11.25 7.80
CA ALA A 22 9.65 -11.53 6.45
C ALA A 22 10.66 -10.48 5.95
N HIS A 23 10.47 -9.19 6.29
CA HIS A 23 11.41 -8.12 5.96
C HIS A 23 12.71 -8.24 6.73
N ILE A 24 12.67 -8.52 8.04
CA ILE A 24 13.86 -8.77 8.85
C ILE A 24 14.72 -9.91 8.27
N ALA A 25 14.08 -11.00 7.88
CA ALA A 25 14.78 -12.14 7.27
C ALA A 25 15.31 -11.86 5.86
N LYS A 26 14.65 -10.96 5.12
CA LYS A 26 15.01 -10.63 3.74
C LYS A 26 16.10 -9.58 3.63
N PHE A 27 16.12 -8.63 4.57
CA PHE A 27 16.99 -7.47 4.59
C PHE A 27 17.75 -7.36 5.93
N PRO A 28 18.65 -8.31 6.22
CA PRO A 28 19.33 -8.40 7.52
C PRO A 28 20.23 -7.19 7.83
N ASP A 29 20.68 -6.48 6.79
CA ASP A 29 21.57 -5.30 6.89
C ASP A 29 20.79 -3.99 7.02
N HIS A 30 19.46 -4.04 6.94
CA HIS A 30 18.61 -2.87 7.10
C HIS A 30 17.94 -2.87 8.48
N LYS A 31 17.91 -1.69 9.08
CA LYS A 31 17.15 -1.45 10.31
C LYS A 31 15.65 -1.50 9.99
N ILE A 32 14.88 -2.21 10.79
CA ILE A 32 13.43 -2.28 10.66
C ILE A 32 12.80 -1.77 11.94
N THR A 33 12.00 -0.71 11.81
CA THR A 33 11.35 -0.04 12.94
C THR A 33 9.83 -0.13 12.80
N LEU A 34 9.17 -0.42 13.90
CA LEU A 34 7.72 -0.26 14.05
C LEU A 34 7.44 0.98 14.92
N ILE A 35 6.84 2.00 14.34
CA ILE A 35 6.30 3.12 15.08
C ILE A 35 4.90 2.72 15.55
N HIS A 36 4.64 2.88 16.85
CA HIS A 36 3.35 2.56 17.45
C HIS A 36 3.02 3.53 18.59
N ASN A 37 1.75 3.61 18.98
CA ASN A 37 1.35 4.35 20.19
C ASN A 37 1.08 3.39 21.36
N LYS A 38 0.83 3.93 22.54
CA LYS A 38 0.71 3.17 23.80
C LYS A 38 -0.38 2.09 23.79
N GLU A 39 -1.41 2.23 22.98
CA GLU A 39 -2.52 1.28 22.86
C GLU A 39 -2.12 -0.01 22.15
N VAL A 40 -0.99 0.00 21.45
CA VAL A 40 -0.52 -1.14 20.66
C VAL A 40 0.46 -1.99 21.46
N LYS A 41 0.05 -3.23 21.77
CA LYS A 41 0.95 -4.23 22.38
C LYS A 41 1.81 -4.87 21.30
N VAL A 42 3.12 -4.59 21.33
CA VAL A 42 4.09 -5.15 20.38
C VAL A 42 4.68 -6.43 20.95
N PRO A 43 4.57 -7.59 20.27
CA PRO A 43 5.25 -8.81 20.71
C PRO A 43 6.76 -8.67 20.54
N LYS A 44 7.54 -9.35 21.37
CA LYS A 44 9.00 -9.41 21.20
C LYS A 44 9.34 -10.10 19.85
N ILE A 45 9.98 -9.36 18.97
CA ILE A 45 10.48 -9.84 17.68
C ILE A 45 11.96 -9.48 17.61
N GLU A 46 12.79 -10.49 17.44
CA GLU A 46 14.23 -10.30 17.29
C GLU A 46 14.57 -9.34 16.13
N LYS A 47 15.51 -8.42 16.34
CA LYS A 47 15.93 -7.39 15.36
C LYS A 47 14.84 -6.39 14.95
N LEU A 48 13.67 -6.40 15.58
CA LEU A 48 12.70 -5.33 15.42
C LEU A 48 13.00 -4.22 16.39
N GLU A 49 13.18 -3.02 15.90
CA GLU A 49 13.16 -1.82 16.73
C GLU A 49 11.74 -1.28 16.87
N THR A 50 11.45 -0.67 17.99
CA THR A 50 10.18 -0.02 18.24
C THR A 50 10.38 1.43 18.61
N TYR A 51 9.49 2.28 18.12
CA TYR A 51 9.41 3.67 18.51
C TYR A 51 8.00 3.97 19.04
N LEU A 52 7.94 4.44 20.28
CA LEU A 52 6.68 4.82 20.92
C LEU A 52 6.34 6.27 20.52
N TYR A 53 5.36 6.43 19.65
CA TYR A 53 4.81 7.71 19.28
C TYR A 53 3.72 8.12 20.29
N SER A 54 3.84 9.32 20.82
CA SER A 54 2.81 9.95 21.66
C SER A 54 2.06 10.97 20.80
N PRO A 55 0.72 10.87 20.69
CA PRO A 55 -0.07 11.89 20.01
C PRO A 55 0.22 13.29 20.54
N ASP A 56 0.45 14.21 19.62
CA ASP A 56 0.79 15.61 19.85
C ASP A 56 -0.41 16.53 19.61
N GLU A 57 -0.17 17.85 19.64
CA GLU A 57 -1.20 18.84 19.38
C GLU A 57 -1.76 18.73 17.96
N GLU A 58 -0.93 18.41 16.98
CA GLU A 58 -1.35 18.28 15.58
C GLU A 58 -2.26 17.05 15.38
N TRP A 59 -1.96 15.94 16.07
CA TRP A 59 -2.88 14.79 16.11
C TRP A 59 -4.23 15.17 16.70
N ASN A 60 -4.22 15.83 17.87
CA ASN A 60 -5.46 16.21 18.56
C ASN A 60 -6.30 17.18 17.71
N LEU A 61 -5.64 18.11 17.03
CA LEU A 61 -6.30 19.04 16.12
C LEU A 61 -6.88 18.29 14.89
N LEU A 62 -6.14 17.36 14.30
CA LEU A 62 -6.64 16.53 13.20
C LEU A 62 -7.87 15.72 13.62
N GLU A 63 -7.86 15.14 14.82
CA GLU A 63 -9.00 14.39 15.35
C GLU A 63 -10.25 15.26 15.54
N GLN A 64 -10.08 16.52 15.95
CA GLN A 64 -11.17 17.48 16.06
C GLN A 64 -11.72 17.90 14.68
N LEU A 65 -10.86 18.05 13.70
CA LEU A 65 -11.24 18.49 12.34
C LEU A 65 -11.92 17.39 11.54
N TYR A 66 -11.56 16.12 11.76
CA TYR A 66 -12.08 15.01 10.95
C TYR A 66 -13.51 14.62 11.32
N THR A 67 -14.40 14.58 10.30
CA THR A 67 -15.80 14.15 10.42
C THR A 67 -16.04 12.73 9.86
N HIS A 68 -14.97 12.01 9.56
CA HIS A 68 -15.07 10.60 9.19
C HIS A 68 -15.63 9.75 10.34
N SER A 69 -16.38 8.69 9.99
CA SER A 69 -16.89 7.76 11.00
C SER A 69 -15.77 7.12 11.79
N LYS A 70 -15.74 7.33 13.11
CA LYS A 70 -14.77 6.72 14.04
C LYS A 70 -14.90 5.20 14.08
N ASP A 71 -16.09 4.65 13.80
CA ASP A 71 -16.35 3.20 13.76
C ASP A 71 -15.77 2.53 12.51
N PHE A 72 -15.46 3.31 11.47
CA PHE A 72 -14.90 2.75 10.26
C PHE A 72 -13.51 2.19 10.53
N ARG A 73 -13.42 0.87 10.69
CA ARG A 73 -12.16 0.12 10.87
C ARG A 73 -11.29 0.62 12.03
N GLY A 74 -11.89 1.05 13.14
CA GLY A 74 -11.17 1.57 14.28
C GLY A 74 -10.47 2.90 13.99
N ASN A 75 -11.25 3.86 13.51
CA ASN A 75 -10.77 5.21 13.18
C ASN A 75 -9.71 5.25 12.07
N PHE A 76 -9.90 4.42 11.04
CA PHE A 76 -8.93 4.20 9.95
C PHE A 76 -8.44 5.50 9.30
N TRP A 77 -9.38 6.43 9.00
CA TRP A 77 -9.02 7.66 8.28
C TRP A 77 -8.11 8.59 9.11
N LEU A 78 -8.38 8.69 10.41
CA LEU A 78 -7.51 9.45 11.30
C LEU A 78 -6.13 8.80 11.38
N THR A 79 -6.07 7.49 11.66
CA THR A 79 -4.79 6.80 11.87
C THR A 79 -3.96 6.70 10.60
N SER A 80 -4.59 6.61 9.43
CA SER A 80 -3.87 6.60 8.14
C SER A 80 -3.25 7.96 7.81
N THR A 81 -3.88 9.06 8.22
CA THR A 81 -3.33 10.41 8.02
C THR A 81 -2.33 10.76 9.13
N ALA A 82 -2.68 10.52 10.39
CA ALA A 82 -1.82 10.83 11.55
C ALA A 82 -0.49 10.05 11.55
N ARG A 83 -0.37 8.97 10.76
CA ARG A 83 0.93 8.30 10.56
C ARG A 83 2.01 9.25 10.01
N PHE A 84 1.63 10.33 9.31
CA PHE A 84 2.60 11.32 8.83
C PHE A 84 3.24 12.10 9.98
N PHE A 85 2.48 12.46 11.01
CA PHE A 85 3.03 13.04 12.24
C PHE A 85 3.94 12.07 12.98
N ALA A 86 3.56 10.79 13.04
CA ALA A 86 4.40 9.77 13.64
C ALA A 86 5.73 9.57 12.88
N LEU A 87 5.71 9.64 11.55
CA LEU A 87 6.92 9.61 10.71
C LEU A 87 7.78 10.86 10.92
N GLN A 88 7.17 12.05 11.01
CA GLN A 88 7.86 13.29 11.29
C GLN A 88 8.53 13.28 12.66
N SER A 89 7.81 12.86 13.70
CA SER A 89 8.35 12.71 15.06
C SER A 89 9.56 11.77 15.08
N TYR A 90 9.47 10.64 14.39
CA TYR A 90 10.58 9.70 14.28
C TYR A 90 11.77 10.28 13.50
N ALA A 91 11.53 10.94 12.37
CA ALA A 91 12.56 11.60 11.58
C ALA A 91 13.25 12.73 12.36
N GLY A 92 12.53 13.41 13.26
CA GLY A 92 13.09 14.44 14.13
C GLY A 92 14.15 13.95 15.11
N ILE A 93 14.09 12.67 15.50
CA ILE A 93 15.07 12.07 16.41
C ILE A 93 16.26 11.48 15.66
N PHE A 94 16.03 10.87 14.50
CA PHE A 94 17.06 10.10 13.80
C PHE A 94 17.67 10.84 12.61
N ASP A 95 17.03 11.87 12.09
CA ASP A 95 17.43 12.70 10.93
C ASP A 95 18.16 11.94 9.82
N LYS A 96 17.63 10.78 9.47
CA LYS A 96 18.19 9.86 8.47
C LYS A 96 17.12 9.45 7.47
N GLU A 97 17.59 9.01 6.32
CA GLU A 97 16.71 8.42 5.30
C GLU A 97 15.84 7.31 5.86
N LEU A 98 14.55 7.40 5.60
CA LEU A 98 13.58 6.38 5.94
C LEU A 98 12.73 5.98 4.73
N LEU A 99 12.35 4.71 4.70
CA LEU A 99 11.41 4.14 3.76
C LEU A 99 10.22 3.62 4.53
N HIS A 100 9.14 4.39 4.53
CA HIS A 100 7.88 3.91 5.10
C HIS A 100 7.18 2.94 4.15
N LEU A 101 6.70 1.85 4.71
CA LEU A 101 5.85 0.86 4.02
C LEU A 101 4.52 0.74 4.74
N GLU A 102 3.43 0.71 3.97
CA GLU A 102 2.16 0.30 4.52
C GLU A 102 2.21 -1.15 5.03
N SER A 103 1.39 -1.46 6.02
CA SER A 103 1.41 -2.73 6.76
C SER A 103 1.25 -3.98 5.89
N ASP A 104 0.71 -3.83 4.69
CA ASP A 104 0.40 -4.88 3.71
C ASP A 104 1.21 -4.77 2.41
N VAL A 105 2.31 -4.02 2.44
CA VAL A 105 3.30 -3.96 1.35
C VAL A 105 4.41 -4.96 1.58
N VAL A 106 4.77 -5.73 0.54
CA VAL A 106 5.92 -6.63 0.54
C VAL A 106 6.92 -6.18 -0.52
N LEU A 107 8.22 -6.21 -0.18
CA LEU A 107 9.30 -5.82 -1.08
C LEU A 107 9.89 -7.04 -1.81
N ALA A 108 10.38 -6.83 -3.02
CA ALA A 108 11.26 -7.78 -3.70
C ALA A 108 12.60 -7.92 -2.95
N ARG A 109 13.35 -9.01 -3.18
CA ARG A 109 14.65 -9.21 -2.52
C ARG A 109 15.70 -8.20 -2.99
N ASP A 110 15.64 -7.84 -4.25
CA ASP A 110 16.47 -6.87 -4.94
C ASP A 110 15.84 -5.48 -4.98
N PHE A 111 15.16 -5.09 -3.91
CA PHE A 111 14.60 -3.75 -3.79
C PHE A 111 15.74 -2.71 -3.84
N PRO A 112 15.63 -1.67 -4.68
CA PRO A 112 16.74 -0.77 -5.01
C PRO A 112 16.93 0.35 -3.97
N PHE A 113 17.30 0.00 -2.74
CA PHE A 113 17.44 0.98 -1.64
C PHE A 113 18.40 2.11 -1.95
N GLU A 114 19.54 1.78 -2.59
CA GLU A 114 20.60 2.74 -2.92
C GLU A 114 20.15 3.78 -3.94
N LYS A 115 19.20 3.42 -4.82
CA LYS A 115 18.67 4.34 -5.83
C LYS A 115 17.82 5.45 -5.22
N PHE A 116 17.20 5.21 -4.06
CA PHE A 116 16.46 6.26 -3.34
C PHE A 116 17.38 7.34 -2.79
N SER A 117 18.58 6.99 -2.33
CA SER A 117 19.57 7.97 -1.86
C SER A 117 20.14 8.82 -3.00
N SER A 118 20.05 8.34 -4.24
CA SER A 118 20.57 9.04 -5.42
C SER A 118 19.61 10.04 -6.06
N ILE A 119 18.30 9.99 -5.77
CA ILE A 119 17.35 10.96 -6.32
C ILE A 119 17.56 12.34 -5.68
N ARG A 120 17.32 13.41 -6.45
CA ARG A 120 17.47 14.79 -5.94
C ARG A 120 16.36 15.18 -4.98
N GLU A 121 15.17 14.71 -5.28
CA GLU A 121 13.95 14.94 -4.50
C GLU A 121 14.08 14.24 -3.15
N GLY A 122 13.61 14.88 -2.10
CA GLY A 122 13.69 14.30 -0.76
C GLY A 122 12.47 13.49 -0.34
N ILE A 123 11.43 13.46 -1.18
CA ILE A 123 10.20 12.69 -0.98
C ILE A 123 9.98 11.84 -2.22
N ALA A 124 9.57 10.58 -2.06
CA ALA A 124 9.12 9.76 -3.19
C ALA A 124 7.94 8.88 -2.81
N TYR A 125 6.91 8.83 -3.66
CA TYR A 125 5.75 7.95 -3.50
C TYR A 125 4.99 7.78 -4.83
N PRO A 126 4.13 6.74 -4.97
CA PRO A 126 3.29 6.55 -6.16
C PRO A 126 2.13 7.55 -6.24
N LEU A 127 1.83 8.03 -7.47
CA LEU A 127 0.56 8.65 -7.81
C LEU A 127 -0.28 7.65 -8.60
N ILE A 128 -1.49 7.36 -8.14
CA ILE A 128 -2.37 6.37 -8.76
C ILE A 128 -3.49 6.98 -9.60
N SER A 129 -3.79 8.27 -9.43
CA SER A 129 -4.78 8.99 -10.23
C SER A 129 -4.50 10.49 -10.25
N GLN A 130 -5.33 11.24 -10.99
CA GLN A 130 -5.29 12.70 -11.00
C GLN A 130 -5.57 13.32 -9.61
N GLU A 131 -6.19 12.56 -8.70
CA GLU A 131 -6.60 13.05 -7.39
C GLU A 131 -5.86 12.39 -6.22
N ARG A 132 -5.11 11.29 -6.47
CA ARG A 132 -4.62 10.44 -5.37
C ARG A 132 -3.15 10.07 -5.51
N GLY A 133 -2.41 10.31 -4.43
CA GLY A 133 -1.14 9.67 -4.13
C GLY A 133 -1.32 8.58 -3.08
N VAL A 134 -0.39 7.65 -2.95
CA VAL A 134 -0.48 6.54 -1.99
C VAL A 134 0.84 6.38 -1.25
N ALA A 135 0.78 6.25 0.07
CA ALA A 135 1.96 6.00 0.90
C ALA A 135 2.30 4.50 1.03
N SER A 136 1.93 3.68 0.03
CA SER A 136 2.30 2.24 0.03
C SER A 136 3.79 2.06 0.17
N VAL A 137 4.57 2.86 -0.56
CA VAL A 137 6.00 3.08 -0.43
C VAL A 137 6.20 4.59 -0.36
N LEU A 138 6.70 5.09 0.75
CA LEU A 138 6.98 6.51 0.95
C LEU A 138 8.41 6.67 1.45
N TYR A 139 9.24 7.31 0.64
CA TYR A 139 10.60 7.68 1.01
C TYR A 139 10.64 9.11 1.53
N LEU A 140 11.39 9.30 2.61
CA LEU A 140 11.75 10.61 3.16
C LEU A 140 13.26 10.66 3.41
N ARG A 141 13.92 11.66 2.87
CA ARG A 141 15.38 11.79 2.98
C ARG A 141 15.84 12.15 4.40
N ASN A 142 15.11 13.05 5.06
CA ASN A 142 15.43 13.54 6.40
C ASN A 142 14.20 14.25 7.02
N LYS A 143 14.41 14.84 8.20
CA LYS A 143 13.37 15.57 8.94
C LYS A 143 12.72 16.71 8.14
N SER A 144 13.49 17.50 7.41
CA SER A 144 12.93 18.65 6.65
C SER A 144 11.88 18.21 5.63
N TYR A 145 12.07 17.05 5.00
CA TYR A 145 11.08 16.51 4.08
C TYR A 145 9.88 15.86 4.79
N ALA A 146 10.07 15.38 6.01
CA ALA A 146 8.94 14.96 6.85
C ALA A 146 8.10 16.18 7.29
N ASP A 147 8.72 17.32 7.57
CA ASP A 147 8.02 18.59 7.85
C ASP A 147 7.21 19.06 6.63
N ILE A 148 7.77 18.95 5.42
CA ILE A 148 7.03 19.23 4.17
C ILE A 148 5.83 18.28 4.01
N LEU A 149 6.01 17.00 4.28
CA LEU A 149 4.92 16.02 4.21
C LEU A 149 3.77 16.37 5.16
N THR A 150 4.06 16.79 6.39
CA THR A 150 3.04 17.10 7.40
C THR A 150 2.41 18.46 7.22
N SER A 151 3.12 19.42 6.58
CA SER A 151 2.65 20.80 6.41
C SER A 151 1.28 20.93 5.72
N ILE A 152 0.89 19.95 4.90
CA ILE A 152 -0.38 19.95 4.18
C ILE A 152 -1.55 19.40 5.02
N VAL A 153 -1.28 18.65 6.10
CA VAL A 153 -2.30 17.84 6.77
C VAL A 153 -3.38 18.71 7.41
N ILE A 154 -3.00 19.63 8.28
CA ILE A 154 -3.97 20.49 9.00
C ILE A 154 -4.67 21.48 8.05
N PRO A 155 -3.98 22.19 7.13
CA PRO A 155 -4.65 23.06 6.18
C PRO A 155 -5.73 22.34 5.35
N GLU A 156 -5.43 21.13 4.85
CA GLU A 156 -6.38 20.38 4.05
C GLU A 156 -7.53 19.81 4.89
N ALA A 157 -7.29 19.37 6.12
CA ALA A 157 -8.34 18.92 7.03
C ALA A 157 -9.30 20.05 7.42
N ARG A 158 -8.80 21.30 7.56
CA ARG A 158 -9.65 22.49 7.76
C ARG A 158 -10.50 22.83 6.54
N ARG A 159 -9.95 22.63 5.33
CA ARG A 159 -10.66 22.92 4.09
C ARG A 159 -11.72 21.87 3.79
N ASP A 160 -11.43 20.61 4.04
CA ASP A 160 -12.34 19.48 3.84
C ASP A 160 -12.13 18.44 4.95
N SER A 161 -13.07 18.40 5.89
CA SER A 161 -13.06 17.48 7.03
C SER A 161 -13.21 15.99 6.64
N LYS A 162 -13.50 15.71 5.36
CA LYS A 162 -13.55 14.36 4.78
C LYS A 162 -12.38 14.06 3.85
N THR A 163 -11.38 14.93 3.82
CA THR A 163 -10.15 14.67 3.05
C THR A 163 -9.46 13.40 3.56
N THR A 164 -8.63 12.79 2.73
CA THR A 164 -7.86 11.59 3.06
C THR A 164 -6.38 11.82 2.78
N GLU A 165 -5.52 11.00 3.39
CA GLU A 165 -4.09 11.06 3.12
C GLU A 165 -3.75 10.92 1.63
N MET A 166 -4.55 10.15 0.88
CA MET A 166 -4.34 10.00 -0.57
C MET A 166 -4.60 11.29 -1.35
N LEU A 167 -5.64 12.04 -0.98
CA LEU A 167 -5.93 13.35 -1.57
C LEU A 167 -4.88 14.38 -1.16
N MET A 168 -4.45 14.35 0.09
CA MET A 168 -3.39 15.22 0.61
C MET A 168 -2.06 15.00 -0.13
N LEU A 169 -1.65 13.75 -0.34
CA LEU A 169 -0.43 13.43 -1.10
C LEU A 169 -0.50 13.98 -2.54
N ARG A 170 -1.65 13.88 -3.21
CA ARG A 170 -1.80 14.47 -4.54
C ARG A 170 -1.66 16.00 -4.51
N LYS A 171 -2.26 16.66 -3.53
CA LYS A 171 -2.15 18.11 -3.38
C LYS A 171 -0.74 18.55 -3.00
N LEU A 172 -0.06 17.77 -2.16
CA LEU A 172 1.33 17.99 -1.82
C LEU A 172 2.22 17.97 -3.07
N TYR A 173 2.02 16.99 -3.96
CA TYR A 173 2.71 16.93 -5.23
C TYR A 173 2.43 18.17 -6.10
N ASN A 174 1.16 18.58 -6.21
CA ASN A 174 0.79 19.73 -7.03
C ASN A 174 1.43 21.04 -6.52
N SER A 175 1.63 21.17 -5.21
CA SER A 175 2.25 22.36 -4.57
C SER A 175 3.79 22.30 -4.56
N ASN A 176 4.37 21.10 -4.58
CA ASN A 176 5.82 20.89 -4.40
C ASN A 176 6.41 19.88 -5.39
N PRO A 177 6.16 20.00 -6.70
CA PRO A 177 6.55 18.98 -7.68
C PRO A 177 8.07 18.77 -7.77
N GLN A 178 8.87 19.82 -7.45
CA GLN A 178 10.33 19.75 -7.48
C GLN A 178 10.94 18.94 -6.32
N GLN A 179 10.18 18.72 -5.26
CA GLN A 179 10.65 18.02 -4.06
C GLN A 179 10.18 16.57 -4.00
N ILE A 180 9.35 16.16 -4.98
CA ILE A 180 8.68 14.87 -4.97
C ILE A 180 9.00 14.09 -6.25
N ARG A 181 9.66 12.94 -6.08
CA ARG A 181 9.82 11.94 -7.12
C ARG A 181 8.60 11.04 -7.18
N VAL A 182 7.91 11.03 -8.33
CA VAL A 182 6.78 10.13 -8.54
C VAL A 182 7.29 8.73 -8.88
N LEU A 183 6.95 7.75 -8.05
CA LEU A 183 7.35 6.36 -8.29
C LEU A 183 6.46 5.71 -9.36
N PRO A 184 7.04 4.94 -10.32
CA PRO A 184 6.28 4.24 -11.34
C PRO A 184 5.37 3.17 -10.72
N ILE A 185 4.14 3.01 -11.24
CA ILE A 185 3.15 2.08 -10.69
C ILE A 185 2.90 0.84 -11.58
N GLY A 186 3.46 0.78 -12.78
CA GLY A 186 3.18 -0.30 -13.74
C GLY A 186 4.16 -0.35 -14.90
N PRO A 187 3.76 -0.84 -16.09
CA PRO A 187 4.62 -1.00 -17.27
C PRO A 187 5.23 0.31 -17.77
N ARG A 188 6.42 0.26 -18.33
CA ARG A 188 7.09 1.39 -18.98
C ARG A 188 6.54 1.60 -20.40
N ASP A 189 5.25 1.90 -20.49
CA ASP A 189 4.54 2.15 -21.73
C ASP A 189 3.39 3.14 -21.45
N GLN A 190 3.43 4.35 -22.05
CA GLN A 190 2.45 5.40 -21.77
C GLN A 190 1.01 4.94 -22.07
N SER A 191 0.81 4.12 -23.08
CA SER A 191 -0.51 3.59 -23.44
C SER A 191 -1.11 2.63 -22.42
N ALA A 192 -0.29 2.16 -21.45
CA ALA A 192 -0.76 1.40 -20.29
C ALA A 192 -1.49 2.25 -19.23
N TYR A 193 -1.51 3.59 -19.43
CA TYR A 193 -2.08 4.54 -18.48
C TYR A 193 -3.18 5.36 -19.11
N ALA A 194 -4.29 5.52 -18.41
CA ALA A 194 -5.41 6.34 -18.86
C ALA A 194 -5.34 7.75 -18.25
N GLY A 195 -5.44 8.79 -19.09
CA GLY A 195 -5.54 10.18 -18.62
C GLY A 195 -4.30 10.73 -17.92
N ILE A 196 -3.12 10.15 -18.16
CA ILE A 196 -1.86 10.69 -17.65
C ILE A 196 -1.45 11.90 -18.49
N SER A 197 -1.03 13.02 -17.85
CA SER A 197 -0.50 14.17 -18.57
C SER A 197 0.91 13.92 -19.09
N SER A 198 1.31 14.66 -20.14
CA SER A 198 2.65 14.57 -20.70
C SER A 198 3.74 14.89 -19.68
N GLU A 199 3.51 15.88 -18.82
CA GLU A 199 4.46 16.30 -17.78
C GLU A 199 4.65 15.20 -16.73
N LEU A 200 3.54 14.59 -16.28
CA LEU A 200 3.63 13.49 -15.33
C LEU A 200 4.28 12.25 -15.96
N TRP A 201 4.00 12.00 -17.26
CA TRP A 201 4.66 10.91 -17.97
C TRP A 201 6.18 11.13 -18.06
N GLN A 202 6.64 12.35 -18.38
CA GLN A 202 8.07 12.67 -18.37
C GLN A 202 8.73 12.42 -17.02
N GLN A 203 8.06 12.79 -15.92
CA GLN A 203 8.57 12.49 -14.57
C GLN A 203 8.62 10.99 -14.28
N LEU A 204 7.63 10.22 -14.74
CA LEU A 204 7.67 8.77 -14.65
C LEU A 204 8.81 8.16 -15.48
N GLN A 205 9.12 8.72 -16.67
CA GLN A 205 10.28 8.29 -17.46
C GLN A 205 11.60 8.45 -16.68
N LEU A 206 11.82 9.60 -16.05
CA LEU A 206 12.99 9.82 -15.18
C LEU A 206 13.05 8.80 -14.03
N SER A 207 11.91 8.43 -13.49
CA SER A 207 11.83 7.42 -12.44
C SER A 207 12.08 6.02 -12.97
N PHE A 208 11.60 5.67 -14.16
CA PHE A 208 11.93 4.41 -14.82
C PHE A 208 13.42 4.31 -15.14
N ASP A 209 14.05 5.40 -15.60
CA ASP A 209 15.49 5.43 -15.86
C ASP A 209 16.29 5.24 -14.57
N THR A 210 15.80 5.79 -13.45
CA THR A 210 16.45 5.62 -12.15
C THR A 210 16.26 4.22 -11.58
N PHE A 211 15.03 3.74 -11.48
CA PHE A 211 14.69 2.54 -10.73
C PHE A 211 14.66 1.26 -11.57
N GLU A 212 14.42 1.36 -12.88
CA GLU A 212 14.26 0.23 -13.81
C GLU A 212 13.14 -0.76 -13.38
N GLY A 213 12.10 -0.22 -12.73
CA GLY A 213 10.99 -1.01 -12.22
C GLY A 213 9.87 -0.16 -11.67
N CYS A 214 8.89 -0.81 -11.07
CA CYS A 214 7.71 -0.15 -10.53
C CYS A 214 7.41 -0.54 -9.08
N PHE A 215 6.57 0.28 -8.45
CA PHE A 215 6.15 0.18 -7.05
C PHE A 215 4.62 0.20 -7.03
N ASP A 216 4.00 -0.90 -6.65
CA ASP A 216 2.54 -1.00 -6.64
C ASP A 216 1.92 -0.01 -5.66
N GLY A 217 1.19 0.96 -6.17
CA GLY A 217 0.38 1.86 -5.35
C GLY A 217 -0.72 1.07 -4.63
N VAL A 218 -1.51 0.32 -5.40
CA VAL A 218 -2.56 -0.57 -4.91
C VAL A 218 -3.14 -1.42 -6.04
N ASP A 219 -2.94 -1.02 -7.28
CA ASP A 219 -3.67 -1.53 -8.44
C ASP A 219 -3.31 -2.98 -8.77
N ILE A 220 -2.02 -3.31 -8.83
CA ILE A 220 -1.52 -4.67 -9.08
C ILE A 220 -2.02 -5.62 -7.97
N GLY A 221 -1.86 -5.21 -6.71
CA GLY A 221 -2.27 -6.02 -5.58
C GLY A 221 -3.76 -6.26 -5.52
N GLN A 222 -4.58 -5.25 -5.72
CA GLN A 222 -6.04 -5.40 -5.73
C GLN A 222 -6.52 -6.26 -6.88
N PHE A 223 -6.01 -6.01 -8.08
CA PHE A 223 -6.48 -6.69 -9.28
C PHE A 223 -6.06 -8.16 -9.34
N PHE A 224 -4.80 -8.46 -9.05
CA PHE A 224 -4.27 -9.83 -9.19
C PHE A 224 -4.37 -10.66 -7.91
N PHE A 225 -4.37 -10.04 -6.72
CA PHE A 225 -4.34 -10.74 -5.43
C PHE A 225 -5.59 -10.53 -4.59
N GLY A 226 -6.47 -9.63 -4.99
CA GLY A 226 -7.78 -9.38 -4.40
C GLY A 226 -7.82 -8.24 -3.38
N THR A 227 -9.03 -7.75 -3.15
CA THR A 227 -9.34 -6.61 -2.28
C THR A 227 -9.39 -6.99 -0.80
N ASP A 228 -9.37 -5.98 0.07
CA ASP A 228 -9.64 -6.15 1.50
C ASP A 228 -11.05 -6.73 1.70
N PRO A 229 -11.16 -7.88 2.39
CA PRO A 229 -12.47 -8.51 2.64
C PRO A 229 -13.47 -7.59 3.37
N ARG A 230 -12.97 -6.61 4.13
CA ARG A 230 -13.80 -5.64 4.85
C ARG A 230 -14.46 -4.61 3.93
N ASN A 231 -13.92 -4.38 2.72
CA ASN A 231 -14.53 -3.51 1.70
C ASN A 231 -15.77 -4.13 1.05
N ARG A 232 -15.98 -5.42 1.24
CA ARG A 232 -17.03 -6.17 0.51
C ARG A 232 -18.42 -6.03 1.09
N ARG A 233 -18.80 -5.09 1.86
CA ARG A 233 -20.17 -4.85 2.39
C ARG A 233 -21.30 -5.64 1.69
N GLY A 234 -21.11 -6.96 1.46
CA GLY A 234 -22.05 -7.84 0.75
C GLY A 234 -22.14 -7.65 -0.77
N ARG A 235 -21.38 -6.75 -1.38
CA ARG A 235 -21.31 -6.56 -2.85
C ARG A 235 -20.09 -7.28 -3.40
N VAL A 236 -20.28 -8.00 -4.50
CA VAL A 236 -19.18 -8.49 -5.33
C VAL A 236 -18.68 -7.30 -6.13
N LEU A 237 -17.55 -6.71 -5.74
CA LEU A 237 -16.89 -5.69 -6.56
C LEU A 237 -16.35 -6.41 -7.81
N LEU A 238 -16.83 -6.03 -8.98
CA LEU A 238 -16.25 -6.47 -10.24
C LEU A 238 -14.81 -5.95 -10.33
N ARG A 239 -13.91 -6.69 -11.00
CA ARG A 239 -12.51 -6.25 -11.15
C ARG A 239 -12.40 -4.86 -11.78
N GLN A 240 -13.25 -4.56 -12.73
CA GLN A 240 -13.34 -3.26 -13.39
C GLN A 240 -13.82 -2.12 -12.48
N ASP A 241 -14.51 -2.43 -11.37
CA ASP A 241 -14.94 -1.42 -10.39
C ASP A 241 -13.82 -1.05 -9.40
N ILE A 242 -12.72 -1.81 -9.41
CA ILE A 242 -11.63 -1.69 -8.45
C ILE A 242 -10.65 -0.60 -8.86
N VAL A 243 -10.49 -0.37 -10.16
CA VAL A 243 -9.46 0.49 -10.70
C VAL A 243 -10.06 1.75 -11.31
N LYS A 244 -10.06 2.82 -10.52
CA LYS A 244 -10.34 4.19 -10.98
C LYS A 244 -9.06 5.00 -10.83
N GLY A 245 -8.17 4.92 -11.80
CA GLY A 245 -6.88 5.61 -11.72
C GLY A 245 -6.19 5.67 -13.06
N TYR A 246 -4.89 6.01 -13.04
CA TYR A 246 -4.07 6.03 -14.25
C TYR A 246 -3.89 4.63 -14.86
N ALA A 247 -3.84 3.58 -14.02
CA ALA A 247 -3.56 2.23 -14.48
C ALA A 247 -4.69 1.63 -15.32
N ASN A 248 -4.45 1.36 -16.60
CA ASN A 248 -5.32 0.51 -17.40
C ASN A 248 -5.03 -0.97 -17.09
N ILE A 249 -5.26 -1.37 -15.84
CA ILE A 249 -4.82 -2.65 -15.29
C ILE A 249 -5.39 -3.88 -16.01
N ALA A 250 -6.53 -3.73 -16.72
CA ALA A 250 -7.12 -4.81 -17.53
C ALA A 250 -6.23 -5.19 -18.72
N ASP A 251 -5.42 -4.24 -19.19
CA ASP A 251 -4.44 -4.44 -20.27
C ASP A 251 -3.07 -4.95 -19.76
N TRP A 252 -2.92 -5.13 -18.45
CA TRP A 252 -1.67 -5.59 -17.86
C TRP A 252 -1.62 -7.10 -17.70
N ALA A 253 -0.40 -7.63 -17.72
CA ALA A 253 -0.10 -9.03 -17.44
C ALA A 253 1.04 -9.12 -16.43
N LEU A 254 1.00 -10.15 -15.59
CA LEU A 254 2.11 -10.48 -14.69
C LEU A 254 2.88 -11.66 -15.25
N SER A 255 4.21 -11.57 -15.24
CA SER A 255 5.13 -12.69 -15.42
C SER A 255 5.88 -12.96 -14.10
N PHE A 256 6.42 -14.18 -13.93
CA PHE A 256 7.18 -14.53 -12.72
C PHE A 256 8.65 -14.67 -13.04
N SER A 257 9.48 -13.85 -12.41
CA SER A 257 10.92 -13.96 -12.49
C SER A 257 11.43 -15.04 -11.52
N GLN A 258 11.99 -16.12 -12.06
CA GLN A 258 12.57 -17.20 -11.25
C GLN A 258 13.79 -16.71 -10.44
N VAL A 259 14.64 -15.87 -11.07
CA VAL A 259 15.85 -15.31 -10.45
C VAL A 259 15.50 -14.40 -9.27
N ARG A 260 14.56 -13.47 -9.48
CA ARG A 260 14.13 -12.52 -8.45
C ARG A 260 13.17 -13.11 -7.43
N ASN A 261 12.51 -14.20 -7.78
CA ASN A 261 11.41 -14.80 -7.01
C ASN A 261 10.27 -13.80 -6.72
N PHE A 262 10.02 -12.89 -7.68
CA PHE A 262 9.03 -11.80 -7.58
C PHE A 262 8.42 -11.50 -8.96
N PRO A 263 7.25 -10.84 -9.06
CA PRO A 263 6.62 -10.61 -10.35
C PRO A 263 7.33 -9.54 -11.16
N ARG A 264 7.10 -9.58 -12.48
CA ARG A 264 7.24 -8.49 -13.43
C ARG A 264 5.87 -8.12 -13.95
N VAL A 265 5.72 -6.91 -14.44
CA VAL A 265 4.50 -6.42 -15.07
C VAL A 265 4.80 -5.89 -16.46
N SER A 266 3.93 -6.21 -17.42
CA SER A 266 3.97 -5.70 -18.79
C SER A 266 2.56 -5.39 -19.26
N ARG A 267 2.42 -4.76 -20.42
CA ARG A 267 1.16 -4.84 -21.15
C ARG A 267 0.92 -6.28 -21.63
N ARG A 268 -0.34 -6.61 -21.93
CA ARG A 268 -0.68 -7.92 -22.54
C ARG A 268 -0.05 -8.14 -23.91
N SER A 269 0.24 -7.03 -24.62
CA SER A 269 1.02 -7.04 -25.86
C SER A 269 2.49 -7.49 -25.66
N GLY A 270 2.97 -7.57 -24.42
CA GLY A 270 4.36 -7.87 -24.09
C GLY A 270 5.25 -6.63 -24.00
N THR A 271 4.75 -5.43 -24.32
CA THR A 271 5.54 -4.20 -24.28
C THR A 271 5.70 -3.65 -22.86
N GLY A 272 6.75 -2.87 -22.64
CA GLY A 272 7.00 -2.12 -21.40
C GLY A 272 7.21 -3.00 -20.17
N GLU A 273 7.74 -4.24 -20.29
CA GLU A 273 7.97 -5.12 -19.15
C GLU A 273 8.97 -4.50 -18.17
N VAL A 274 8.58 -4.44 -16.90
CA VAL A 274 9.42 -3.93 -15.81
C VAL A 274 9.31 -4.83 -14.58
N ASN A 275 10.33 -4.74 -13.73
CA ASN A 275 10.34 -5.41 -12.44
C ASN A 275 9.33 -4.76 -11.49
N VAL A 276 8.59 -5.55 -10.70
CA VAL A 276 7.84 -5.04 -9.55
C VAL A 276 8.77 -5.10 -8.34
N PHE A 277 9.01 -3.98 -7.66
CA PHE A 277 9.85 -3.91 -6.47
C PHE A 277 9.07 -3.94 -5.17
N ALA A 278 7.89 -3.37 -5.17
CA ALA A 278 6.97 -3.40 -4.04
C ALA A 278 5.60 -3.85 -4.51
N LEU A 279 4.96 -4.74 -3.75
CA LEU A 279 3.64 -5.27 -4.04
C LEU A 279 2.72 -4.99 -2.84
N HIS A 280 1.69 -4.21 -3.06
CA HIS A 280 0.68 -3.89 -2.06
C HIS A 280 -0.40 -5.01 -2.05
N LEU A 281 -0.64 -5.63 -0.92
CA LEU A 281 -1.51 -6.80 -0.79
C LEU A 281 -2.77 -6.53 0.05
N PRO A 282 -3.72 -5.71 -0.42
CA PRO A 282 -4.89 -5.29 0.37
C PRO A 282 -5.78 -6.44 0.83
N SER A 283 -5.70 -7.58 0.16
CA SER A 283 -6.44 -8.80 0.56
C SER A 283 -6.05 -9.33 1.94
N LYS A 284 -4.88 -8.94 2.47
CA LYS A 284 -4.37 -9.28 3.82
C LYS A 284 -4.40 -10.77 4.14
N LYS A 285 -4.35 -11.61 3.10
CA LYS A 285 -4.28 -13.07 3.26
C LYS A 285 -2.95 -13.44 3.89
N LYS A 286 -2.97 -14.00 5.11
CA LYS A 286 -1.76 -14.37 5.87
C LYS A 286 -0.75 -15.19 5.07
N LEU A 287 -1.23 -16.01 4.13
CA LEU A 287 -0.38 -16.84 3.26
C LEU A 287 0.52 -16.02 2.34
N LEU A 288 0.11 -14.80 1.97
CA LEU A 288 0.89 -13.90 1.12
C LEU A 288 2.08 -13.27 1.86
N PHE A 289 2.01 -13.21 3.19
CA PHE A 289 3.09 -12.69 4.06
C PHE A 289 4.00 -13.81 4.61
N ASN A 290 3.71 -15.07 4.28
CA ASN A 290 4.58 -16.19 4.61
C ASN A 290 5.54 -16.45 3.45
N ALA A 291 6.84 -16.26 3.66
CA ALA A 291 7.87 -16.34 2.61
C ALA A 291 7.83 -17.66 1.79
N ARG A 292 7.57 -18.80 2.45
CA ARG A 292 7.48 -20.12 1.77
C ARG A 292 6.23 -20.27 0.87
N ARG A 293 5.13 -19.62 1.26
CA ARG A 293 3.82 -19.74 0.57
C ARG A 293 3.59 -18.60 -0.42
N GLN A 294 4.18 -17.43 -0.19
CA GLN A 294 4.09 -16.25 -1.05
C GLN A 294 4.43 -16.58 -2.51
N ARG A 295 5.54 -17.30 -2.74
CA ARG A 295 5.98 -17.71 -4.08
C ARG A 295 4.89 -18.44 -4.86
N LYS A 296 4.23 -19.44 -4.23
CA LYS A 296 3.17 -20.22 -4.89
C LYS A 296 1.99 -19.36 -5.31
N PHE A 297 1.61 -18.37 -4.48
CA PHE A 297 0.52 -17.44 -4.79
C PHE A 297 0.88 -16.48 -5.92
N ILE A 298 2.09 -15.95 -5.93
CA ILE A 298 2.56 -15.06 -7.00
C ILE A 298 2.61 -15.82 -8.32
N ILE A 299 3.19 -17.03 -8.35
CA ILE A 299 3.22 -17.89 -9.55
C ILE A 299 1.80 -18.17 -10.06
N LYS A 300 0.86 -18.48 -9.16
CA LYS A 300 -0.54 -18.70 -9.55
C LYS A 300 -1.14 -17.43 -10.17
N ALA A 301 -0.96 -16.27 -9.54
CA ALA A 301 -1.46 -15.00 -10.06
C ALA A 301 -0.87 -14.66 -11.44
N CYS A 302 0.43 -14.89 -11.64
CA CYS A 302 1.08 -14.70 -12.93
C CYS A 302 0.47 -15.62 -14.02
N LYS A 303 0.29 -16.92 -13.73
CA LYS A 303 -0.35 -17.87 -14.66
C LYS A 303 -1.80 -17.47 -14.97
N ASP A 304 -2.55 -17.01 -13.98
CA ASP A 304 -3.95 -16.60 -14.17
C ASP A 304 -4.04 -15.28 -14.96
N SER A 305 -3.06 -14.39 -14.85
CA SER A 305 -3.02 -13.11 -15.56
C SER A 305 -2.90 -13.26 -17.07
N THR A 306 -2.20 -14.30 -17.56
CA THR A 306 -2.00 -14.55 -18.99
C THR A 306 -3.27 -15.05 -19.69
N LYS A 307 -4.23 -15.62 -18.95
CA LYS A 307 -5.47 -16.20 -19.48
C LYS A 307 -6.57 -15.19 -19.80
N GLY A 308 -6.29 -13.88 -19.70
CA GLY A 308 -7.26 -12.81 -19.91
C GLY A 308 -8.08 -12.48 -18.65
N PRO A 309 -8.96 -11.45 -18.69
CA PRO A 309 -9.81 -11.07 -17.58
C PRO A 309 -10.92 -12.12 -17.39
N ARG A 310 -10.57 -13.35 -17.06
CA ARG A 310 -11.55 -14.41 -16.85
C ARG A 310 -12.22 -14.28 -15.47
N THR A 311 -13.51 -14.41 -15.50
CA THR A 311 -14.49 -14.68 -14.43
C THR A 311 -14.08 -15.71 -13.38
N ALA A 312 -13.04 -16.51 -13.61
CA ALA A 312 -12.64 -17.64 -12.77
C ALA A 312 -12.21 -17.24 -11.33
N PHE A 313 -11.60 -16.08 -11.14
CA PHE A 313 -11.24 -15.61 -9.78
C PHE A 313 -12.49 -15.23 -8.96
N TYR A 314 -13.57 -14.89 -9.64
CA TYR A 314 -14.88 -14.61 -9.01
C TYR A 314 -15.60 -15.86 -8.59
N LEU A 315 -15.54 -16.94 -9.37
CA LEU A 315 -16.15 -18.20 -8.98
C LEU A 315 -15.54 -18.76 -7.69
N GLU A 316 -14.23 -18.69 -7.51
CA GLU A 316 -13.56 -19.20 -6.30
C GLU A 316 -13.87 -18.37 -5.06
N THR A 317 -13.98 -17.03 -5.21
CA THR A 317 -14.41 -16.14 -4.12
C THR A 317 -15.92 -16.14 -3.93
N PHE A 318 -16.69 -16.31 -4.98
CA PHE A 318 -18.16 -16.44 -4.92
C PHE A 318 -18.55 -17.78 -4.30
N THR A 319 -17.96 -18.89 -4.71
CA THR A 319 -18.18 -20.20 -4.08
C THR A 319 -17.72 -20.22 -2.63
N GLN A 320 -16.54 -19.68 -2.29
CA GLN A 320 -16.09 -19.59 -0.89
C GLN A 320 -16.97 -18.67 -0.03
N SER A 321 -17.56 -17.61 -0.59
CA SER A 321 -18.52 -16.76 0.14
C SER A 321 -19.89 -17.40 0.22
N LEU A 322 -20.32 -18.13 -0.80
CA LEU A 322 -21.56 -18.94 -0.78
C LEU A 322 -21.46 -20.07 0.24
N PHE A 323 -20.37 -20.84 0.22
CA PHE A 323 -20.15 -21.91 1.19
C PHE A 323 -19.99 -21.43 2.64
N LYS A 324 -19.58 -20.17 2.87
CA LYS A 324 -19.57 -19.56 4.21
C LYS A 324 -20.91 -18.91 4.59
N ALA A 325 -21.71 -18.49 3.61
CA ALA A 325 -23.01 -17.86 3.85
C ALA A 325 -24.15 -18.89 4.06
N ILE A 326 -24.07 -20.03 3.38
CA ILE A 326 -25.04 -21.11 3.48
C ILE A 326 -25.16 -21.65 4.91
N PRO A 327 -24.08 -22.01 5.64
CA PRO A 327 -24.23 -22.50 7.01
C PRO A 327 -24.83 -21.46 7.98
N ARG A 328 -24.53 -20.16 7.79
CA ARG A 328 -25.08 -19.08 8.62
C ARG A 328 -26.56 -18.84 8.35
N ARG A 329 -27.01 -18.93 7.09
CA ARG A 329 -28.45 -18.85 6.75
C ARG A 329 -29.20 -20.09 7.20
N PHE A 330 -28.61 -21.29 7.00
CA PHE A 330 -29.19 -22.54 7.50
C PHE A 330 -29.34 -22.55 9.03
N ALA A 331 -28.29 -22.11 9.76
CA ALA A 331 -28.34 -22.00 11.21
C ALA A 331 -29.41 -20.97 11.68
N LYS A 332 -29.62 -19.88 10.92
CA LYS A 332 -30.66 -18.91 11.23
C LYS A 332 -32.06 -19.46 10.96
N ILE A 333 -32.24 -20.21 9.86
CA ILE A 333 -33.53 -20.88 9.52
C ILE A 333 -33.83 -21.98 10.54
N MET A 334 -32.84 -22.83 10.90
CA MET A 334 -33.00 -23.86 11.91
C MET A 334 -33.30 -23.31 13.30
N LYS A 335 -32.76 -22.13 13.63
CA LYS A 335 -33.08 -21.44 14.89
C LYS A 335 -34.47 -20.83 14.89
N SER A 336 -34.96 -20.40 13.73
CA SER A 336 -36.36 -19.90 13.55
C SER A 336 -37.38 -21.03 13.64
N ILE A 337 -37.05 -22.23 13.12
CA ILE A 337 -37.90 -23.43 13.17
C ILE A 337 -37.96 -24.04 14.60
N LYS A 338 -36.89 -23.88 15.40
CA LYS A 338 -36.88 -24.36 16.81
C LYS A 338 -37.69 -23.48 17.77
N ASN A 339 -38.05 -22.29 17.33
CA ASN A 339 -38.80 -21.31 18.12
C ASN A 339 -40.29 -21.21 17.64
N LEU A 340 -40.71 -22.09 16.74
CA LEU A 340 -42.09 -22.40 16.39
C LEU A 340 -42.52 -23.72 17.01
#